data_d8cd003883a1c582d13fdb5a3ffc0c85
#
_entry.id   d8cd003883a1c582d13fdb5a3ffc0c85
#
_cell.length_a   1.000
_cell.length_b   1.000
_cell.length_c   1.000
_cell.angle_alpha   90.00
_cell.angle_beta   90.00
_cell.angle_gamma   90.00
#
_symmetry.space_group_name_H-M   'P 1'
#
loop_
_entity.id
_entity.type
_entity.pdbx_description
1 polymer ?
#
loop_
_entity_poly.entity_id
_entity_poly.type
_entity_poly.pdbx_seq_one_letter_code
_entity_poly.pdbx_strand_id
1 'polypeptide(L)'
;LRLRGPWIASEYYRDERTADAMKNGWLYTGDIAVRSKDGYIKITDRTKDLIKSGGEWISSVDLENALMSHPEVFEAAVIAVPHPKWQERPLACVVMKEGSTVTKEELMAFLEEQVAKWWLPDDIVFLDEIPKTSVGKFLKAKLRENIQEIYPQLTFG
;
A
#
# COMPACT_ATOMS: atom_id res chain seq x y z
N LEU A 1 8.64 -12.00 5.30
CA LEU A 1 8.78 -12.54 6.67
C LEU A 1 8.13 -13.91 6.76
N ARG A 2 8.79 -14.87 7.41
CA ARG A 2 8.23 -16.18 7.73
C ARG A 2 8.56 -16.56 9.16
N LEU A 3 7.65 -17.27 9.80
CA LEU A 3 7.73 -17.61 11.21
C LEU A 3 7.59 -19.14 11.39
N ARG A 4 8.28 -19.69 12.39
CA ARG A 4 8.13 -21.07 12.83
C ARG A 4 8.40 -21.16 14.32
N GLY A 5 7.61 -21.95 15.04
CA GLY A 5 7.79 -22.18 16.47
C GLY A 5 6.54 -22.78 17.10
N PRO A 6 6.60 -23.18 18.37
CA PRO A 6 5.51 -23.86 19.05
C PRO A 6 4.27 -22.97 19.28
N TRP A 7 4.42 -21.65 19.17
CA TRP A 7 3.36 -20.66 19.35
C TRP A 7 2.74 -20.19 18.03
N ILE A 8 3.24 -20.70 16.89
CA ILE A 8 2.73 -20.35 15.57
C ILE A 8 1.63 -21.34 15.21
N ALA A 9 0.48 -20.81 14.74
CA ALA A 9 -0.62 -21.64 14.25
C ALA A 9 -0.15 -22.60 13.15
N SER A 10 -0.68 -23.81 13.14
CA SER A 10 -0.40 -24.80 12.09
C SER A 10 -1.27 -24.63 10.85
N GLU A 11 -2.46 -24.00 11.01
CA GLU A 11 -3.42 -23.80 9.93
C GLU A 11 -4.41 -22.68 10.29
N TYR A 12 -5.11 -22.15 9.29
CA TYR A 12 -6.33 -21.36 9.46
C TYR A 12 -7.55 -22.31 9.47
N TYR A 13 -8.43 -22.15 10.43
CA TYR A 13 -9.58 -23.03 10.60
C TYR A 13 -10.51 -22.95 9.38
N ARG A 14 -10.66 -24.08 8.66
CA ARG A 14 -11.53 -24.22 7.48
C ARG A 14 -11.33 -23.13 6.43
N ASP A 15 -10.07 -22.76 6.14
CA ASP A 15 -9.72 -21.67 5.23
C ASP A 15 -8.68 -22.14 4.21
N GLU A 16 -9.03 -22.05 2.94
CA GLU A 16 -8.18 -22.48 1.81
C GLU A 16 -6.85 -21.72 1.75
N ARG A 17 -6.79 -20.51 2.30
CA ARG A 17 -5.55 -19.72 2.42
C ARG A 17 -4.46 -20.41 3.24
N THR A 18 -4.81 -21.45 4.01
CA THR A 18 -3.83 -22.27 4.73
C THR A 18 -2.77 -22.82 3.81
N ALA A 19 -3.15 -23.33 2.62
CA ALA A 19 -2.23 -23.93 1.66
C ALA A 19 -1.17 -22.93 1.17
N ASP A 20 -1.54 -21.67 1.03
CA ASP A 20 -0.62 -20.59 0.62
C ASP A 20 0.20 -20.04 1.76
N ALA A 21 -0.40 -19.90 2.93
CA ALA A 21 0.23 -19.31 4.09
C ALA A 21 1.16 -20.28 4.83
N MET A 22 0.87 -21.60 4.79
CA MET A 22 1.61 -22.62 5.52
C MET A 22 2.36 -23.55 4.56
N LYS A 23 3.70 -23.42 4.50
CA LYS A 23 4.54 -24.24 3.64
C LYS A 23 5.74 -24.79 4.42
N ASN A 24 5.92 -26.11 4.40
CA ASN A 24 7.06 -26.79 5.04
C ASN A 24 7.24 -26.44 6.54
N GLY A 25 6.12 -26.29 7.28
CA GLY A 25 6.12 -25.95 8.69
C GLY A 25 6.48 -24.49 8.99
N TRP A 26 6.43 -23.59 8.01
CA TRP A 26 6.60 -22.15 8.14
C TRP A 26 5.31 -21.41 7.82
N LEU A 27 4.96 -20.45 8.66
CA LEU A 27 3.95 -19.43 8.35
C LEU A 27 4.58 -18.32 7.52
N TYR A 28 4.11 -18.13 6.31
CA TYR A 28 4.42 -16.99 5.45
C TYR A 28 3.44 -15.87 5.76
N THR A 29 3.92 -14.81 6.42
CA THR A 29 3.04 -13.73 6.91
C THR A 29 2.51 -12.84 5.78
N GLY A 30 3.17 -12.87 4.62
CA GLY A 30 2.91 -11.93 3.53
C GLY A 30 3.53 -10.54 3.78
N ASP A 31 4.27 -10.37 4.87
CA ASP A 31 4.94 -9.12 5.18
C ASP A 31 6.37 -9.12 4.63
N ILE A 32 6.81 -7.97 4.16
CA ILE A 32 8.19 -7.67 3.79
C ILE A 32 8.85 -6.97 4.97
N ALA A 33 10.05 -7.40 5.30
CA ALA A 33 10.77 -6.88 6.44
C ALA A 33 12.25 -6.71 6.14
N VAL A 34 12.84 -5.68 6.73
CA VAL A 34 14.28 -5.44 6.74
C VAL A 34 14.82 -5.75 8.12
N ARG A 35 15.96 -6.43 8.19
CA ARG A 35 16.69 -6.69 9.43
C ARG A 35 17.83 -5.69 9.57
N SER A 36 17.87 -4.95 10.68
CA SER A 36 18.98 -4.07 11.03
C SER A 36 20.25 -4.88 11.40
N LYS A 37 21.39 -4.21 11.45
CA LYS A 37 22.65 -4.81 11.92
C LYS A 37 22.56 -5.33 13.36
N ASP A 38 21.75 -4.65 14.19
CA ASP A 38 21.54 -4.99 15.61
C ASP A 38 20.45 -6.06 15.81
N GLY A 39 19.90 -6.61 14.70
CA GLY A 39 18.94 -7.71 14.72
C GLY A 39 17.47 -7.30 14.84
N TYR A 40 17.14 -6.01 14.88
CA TYR A 40 15.77 -5.53 14.85
C TYR A 40 15.13 -5.79 13.49
N ILE A 41 13.85 -6.14 13.51
CA ILE A 41 13.05 -6.35 12.29
C ILE A 41 12.07 -5.19 12.14
N LYS A 42 12.17 -4.46 11.01
CA LYS A 42 11.20 -3.45 10.59
C LYS A 42 10.36 -4.03 9.48
N ILE A 43 9.04 -4.13 9.69
CA ILE A 43 8.09 -4.43 8.60
C ILE A 43 7.98 -3.19 7.73
N THR A 44 8.24 -3.34 6.44
CA THR A 44 8.28 -2.23 5.48
C THR A 44 7.06 -2.18 4.60
N ASP A 45 6.48 -3.33 4.24
CA ASP A 45 5.28 -3.40 3.42
C ASP A 45 4.66 -4.82 3.45
N ARG A 46 3.59 -5.02 2.72
CA ARG A 46 3.02 -6.35 2.42
C ARG A 46 3.33 -6.74 0.98
N THR A 47 3.62 -8.01 0.76
CA THR A 47 3.94 -8.54 -0.58
C THR A 47 2.89 -8.18 -1.64
N LYS A 48 1.60 -8.18 -1.23
CA LYS A 48 0.47 -7.86 -2.12
C LYS A 48 0.25 -6.36 -2.34
N ASP A 49 0.88 -5.52 -1.54
CA ASP A 49 0.70 -4.06 -1.57
C ASP A 49 1.93 -3.34 -2.13
N LEU A 50 3.06 -4.05 -2.27
CA LEU A 50 4.22 -3.56 -3.03
C LEU A 50 3.85 -3.32 -4.48
N ILE A 51 4.31 -2.21 -5.02
CA ILE A 51 4.04 -1.77 -6.39
C ILE A 51 5.25 -2.07 -7.25
N LYS A 52 5.05 -2.87 -8.30
CA LYS A 52 6.13 -3.29 -9.20
C LYS A 52 6.17 -2.39 -10.44
N SER A 53 7.02 -1.38 -10.40
CA SER A 53 7.13 -0.38 -11.46
C SER A 53 8.45 -0.51 -12.22
N GLY A 54 8.39 -0.93 -13.49
CA GLY A 54 9.56 -0.99 -14.35
C GLY A 54 10.68 -1.93 -13.87
N GLY A 55 10.35 -2.93 -13.06
CA GLY A 55 11.32 -3.86 -12.47
C GLY A 55 11.82 -3.46 -11.08
N GLU A 56 11.48 -2.27 -10.61
CA GLU A 56 11.79 -1.77 -9.28
C GLU A 56 10.56 -1.90 -8.36
N TRP A 57 10.81 -1.92 -7.05
CA TRP A 57 9.75 -2.01 -6.05
C TRP A 57 9.53 -0.67 -5.37
N ILE A 58 8.27 -0.24 -5.34
CA ILE A 58 7.84 0.97 -4.62
C ILE A 58 7.04 0.54 -3.39
N SER A 59 7.43 1.04 -2.22
CA SER A 59 6.71 0.80 -0.97
C SER A 59 5.46 1.68 -0.92
N SER A 60 4.29 1.03 -0.86
CA SER A 60 3.04 1.74 -0.66
C SER A 60 2.97 2.41 0.71
N VAL A 61 3.53 1.78 1.73
CA VAL A 61 3.55 2.28 3.11
C VAL A 61 4.42 3.52 3.25
N ASP A 62 5.60 3.55 2.60
CA ASP A 62 6.46 4.73 2.67
C ASP A 62 5.81 5.94 1.97
N LEU A 63 5.12 5.72 0.84
CA LEU A 63 4.33 6.77 0.18
C LEU A 63 3.16 7.26 1.04
N GLU A 64 2.44 6.35 1.69
CA GLU A 64 1.36 6.68 2.63
C GLU A 64 1.88 7.51 3.80
N ASN A 65 3.00 7.11 4.38
CA ASN A 65 3.63 7.84 5.48
C ASN A 65 4.08 9.23 5.04
N ALA A 66 4.66 9.36 3.84
CA ALA A 66 5.03 10.65 3.28
C ALA A 66 3.81 11.56 3.09
N LEU A 67 2.74 11.05 2.48
CA LEU A 67 1.48 11.80 2.31
C LEU A 67 0.87 12.21 3.65
N MET A 68 0.78 11.28 4.61
CA MET A 68 0.21 11.56 5.93
C MET A 68 1.08 12.48 6.80
N SER A 69 2.34 12.73 6.43
CA SER A 69 3.16 13.75 7.09
C SER A 69 2.77 15.18 6.69
N HIS A 70 1.99 15.36 5.61
CA HIS A 70 1.46 16.65 5.23
C HIS A 70 0.36 17.11 6.22
N PRO A 71 0.41 18.34 6.75
CA PRO A 71 -0.49 18.80 7.82
C PRO A 71 -1.97 18.77 7.47
N GLU A 72 -2.31 18.93 6.19
CA GLU A 72 -3.70 18.95 5.71
C GLU A 72 -4.24 17.59 5.29
N VAL A 73 -3.41 16.54 5.24
CA VAL A 73 -3.86 15.17 4.96
C VAL A 73 -4.39 14.54 6.23
N PHE A 74 -5.59 13.96 6.14
CA PHE A 74 -6.19 13.19 7.23
C PHE A 74 -5.81 11.71 7.13
N GLU A 75 -6.00 11.10 5.96
CA GLU A 75 -5.63 9.71 5.68
C GLU A 75 -5.13 9.57 4.24
N ALA A 76 -4.24 8.61 4.02
CA ALA A 76 -3.78 8.25 2.69
C ALA A 76 -3.63 6.74 2.56
N ALA A 77 -4.04 6.19 1.42
CA ALA A 77 -3.76 4.81 1.00
C ALA A 77 -3.23 4.83 -0.43
N VAL A 78 -2.17 4.06 -0.67
CA VAL A 78 -1.57 3.95 -2.01
C VAL A 78 -1.77 2.54 -2.52
N ILE A 79 -2.29 2.43 -3.74
CA ILE A 79 -2.51 1.15 -4.43
C ILE A 79 -1.75 1.09 -5.73
N ALA A 80 -1.42 -0.14 -6.16
CA ALA A 80 -0.92 -0.38 -7.50
C ALA A 80 -2.07 -0.31 -8.51
N VAL A 81 -1.86 0.41 -9.61
CA VAL A 81 -2.73 0.38 -10.78
C VAL A 81 -1.94 -0.12 -11.99
N PRO A 82 -2.57 -0.89 -12.90
CA PRO A 82 -1.92 -1.34 -14.12
C PRO A 82 -1.43 -0.17 -14.97
N HIS A 83 -0.25 -0.33 -15.57
CA HIS A 83 0.33 0.67 -16.46
C HIS A 83 0.97 0.00 -17.68
N PRO A 84 0.65 0.41 -18.93
CA PRO A 84 1.07 -0.30 -20.14
C PRO A 84 2.59 -0.41 -20.33
N LYS A 85 3.35 0.56 -19.83
CA LYS A 85 4.82 0.60 -19.96
C LYS A 85 5.53 0.05 -18.72
N TRP A 86 5.02 0.33 -17.52
CA TRP A 86 5.74 0.09 -16.27
C TRP A 86 5.22 -1.10 -15.48
N GLN A 87 4.24 -1.84 -15.99
CA GLN A 87 3.54 -2.93 -15.35
C GLN A 87 2.52 -2.41 -14.31
N GLU A 88 3.01 -1.69 -13.30
CA GLU A 88 2.19 -1.02 -12.28
C GLU A 88 2.73 0.37 -12.00
N ARG A 89 1.85 1.25 -11.58
CA ARG A 89 2.19 2.56 -11.03
C ARG A 89 1.41 2.83 -9.75
N PRO A 90 1.97 3.65 -8.84
CA PRO A 90 1.23 4.07 -7.67
C PRO A 90 0.06 5.00 -8.03
N LEU A 91 -1.09 4.77 -7.41
CA LEU A 91 -2.21 5.70 -7.33
C LEU A 91 -2.44 6.03 -5.86
N ALA A 92 -2.41 7.31 -5.51
CA ALA A 92 -2.65 7.76 -4.15
C ALA A 92 -4.13 8.10 -3.96
N CYS A 93 -4.78 7.47 -3.00
CA CYS A 93 -6.13 7.79 -2.53
C CYS A 93 -6.00 8.57 -1.22
N VAL A 94 -6.44 9.81 -1.19
CA VAL A 94 -6.20 10.74 -0.08
C VAL A 94 -7.51 11.31 0.45
N VAL A 95 -7.66 11.29 1.76
CA VAL A 95 -8.71 12.01 2.47
C VAL A 95 -8.09 13.27 3.09
N MET A 96 -8.62 14.42 2.75
CA MET A 96 -8.15 15.69 3.28
C MET A 96 -8.85 16.02 4.60
N LYS A 97 -8.23 16.86 5.42
CA LYS A 97 -8.89 17.44 6.58
C LYS A 97 -10.02 18.38 6.15
N GLU A 98 -11.02 18.50 7.00
CA GLU A 98 -12.15 19.41 6.76
C GLU A 98 -11.67 20.85 6.55
N GLY A 99 -12.18 21.48 5.49
CA GLY A 99 -11.80 22.86 5.13
C GLY A 99 -10.46 23.02 4.40
N SER A 100 -9.74 21.93 4.11
CA SER A 100 -8.51 21.97 3.33
C SER A 100 -8.78 22.39 1.89
N THR A 101 -7.88 23.24 1.35
CA THR A 101 -7.91 23.73 -0.04
C THR A 101 -6.68 23.25 -0.83
N VAL A 102 -5.88 22.36 -0.26
CA VAL A 102 -4.66 21.84 -0.88
C VAL A 102 -5.01 21.07 -2.15
N THR A 103 -4.30 21.37 -3.22
CA THR A 103 -4.48 20.76 -4.53
C THR A 103 -3.64 19.50 -4.71
N LYS A 104 -3.92 18.72 -5.78
CA LYS A 104 -3.09 17.56 -6.15
C LYS A 104 -1.66 17.98 -6.46
N GLU A 105 -1.50 19.09 -7.15
CA GLU A 105 -0.20 19.63 -7.57
C GLU A 105 0.65 20.02 -6.35
N GLU A 106 0.04 20.59 -5.33
CA GLU A 106 0.73 20.93 -4.08
C GLU A 106 1.15 19.67 -3.30
N LEU A 107 0.29 18.64 -3.23
CA LEU A 107 0.66 17.37 -2.63
C LEU A 107 1.75 16.64 -3.42
N MET A 108 1.71 16.69 -4.75
CA MET A 108 2.77 16.13 -5.59
C MET A 108 4.11 16.83 -5.36
N ALA A 109 4.12 18.16 -5.32
CA ALA A 109 5.32 18.94 -5.03
C ALA A 109 5.87 18.61 -3.63
N PHE A 110 4.98 18.46 -2.64
CA PHE A 110 5.39 18.03 -1.30
C PHE A 110 6.02 16.64 -1.30
N LEU A 111 5.46 15.68 -2.06
CA LEU A 111 6.02 14.33 -2.17
C LEU A 111 7.39 14.31 -2.88
N GLU A 112 7.62 15.18 -3.86
CA GLU A 112 8.91 15.27 -4.57
C GLU A 112 10.08 15.54 -3.64
N GLU A 113 9.86 16.20 -2.52
CA GLU A 113 10.87 16.48 -1.50
C GLU A 113 11.09 15.30 -0.54
N GLN A 114 10.13 14.35 -0.47
CA GLN A 114 10.10 13.27 0.51
C GLN A 114 10.57 11.92 -0.06
N VAL A 115 10.33 11.68 -1.34
CA VAL A 115 10.58 10.39 -1.98
C VAL A 115 11.35 10.53 -3.29
N ALA A 116 11.90 9.42 -3.77
CA ALA A 116 12.56 9.41 -5.08
C ALA A 116 11.53 9.73 -6.20
N LYS A 117 11.94 10.49 -7.21
CA LYS A 117 11.05 10.93 -8.31
C LYS A 117 10.30 9.80 -9.01
N TRP A 118 10.92 8.65 -9.17
CA TRP A 118 10.29 7.49 -9.80
C TRP A 118 9.29 6.75 -8.90
N TRP A 119 9.21 7.12 -7.61
CA TRP A 119 8.20 6.64 -6.67
C TRP A 119 6.91 7.45 -6.73
N LEU A 120 6.96 8.68 -7.24
CA LEU A 120 5.81 9.56 -7.28
C LEU A 120 4.58 8.85 -7.88
N PRO A 121 3.40 9.01 -7.30
CA PRO A 121 2.17 8.50 -7.89
C PRO A 121 1.92 9.11 -9.27
N ASP A 122 1.29 8.37 -10.15
CA ASP A 122 0.87 8.91 -11.45
C ASP A 122 -0.32 9.87 -11.30
N ASP A 123 -1.13 9.68 -10.26
CA ASP A 123 -2.20 10.63 -9.89
C ASP A 123 -2.53 10.54 -8.38
N ILE A 124 -3.23 11.55 -7.90
CA ILE A 124 -3.83 11.61 -6.57
C ILE A 124 -5.34 11.74 -6.73
N VAL A 125 -6.10 10.90 -6.06
CA VAL A 125 -7.56 10.94 -6.03
C VAL A 125 -8.00 11.34 -4.62
N PHE A 126 -8.79 12.39 -4.52
CA PHE A 126 -9.41 12.77 -3.26
C PHE A 126 -10.69 11.95 -3.05
N LEU A 127 -10.81 11.39 -1.85
CA LEU A 127 -11.95 10.60 -1.42
C LEU A 127 -12.53 11.19 -0.13
N ASP A 128 -13.82 10.96 0.09
CA ASP A 128 -14.48 11.33 1.35
C ASP A 128 -14.02 10.40 2.49
N GLU A 129 -13.80 9.11 2.17
CA GLU A 129 -13.29 8.12 3.12
C GLU A 129 -12.48 7.01 2.43
N ILE A 130 -11.52 6.42 3.16
CA ILE A 130 -10.84 5.19 2.77
C ILE A 130 -11.55 4.00 3.40
N PRO A 131 -11.96 2.96 2.62
CA PRO A 131 -12.57 1.75 3.18
C PRO A 131 -11.69 1.11 4.27
N LYS A 132 -12.32 0.74 5.38
CA LYS A 132 -11.65 0.13 6.54
C LYS A 132 -12.28 -1.20 6.92
N THR A 133 -11.50 -2.04 7.56
CA THR A 133 -11.99 -3.23 8.26
C THR A 133 -12.73 -2.81 9.54
N SER A 134 -13.47 -3.75 10.16
CA SER A 134 -14.14 -3.53 11.46
C SER A 134 -13.19 -3.11 12.59
N VAL A 135 -11.89 -3.34 12.44
CA VAL A 135 -10.86 -2.96 13.40
C VAL A 135 -10.05 -1.73 12.95
N GLY A 136 -10.57 -0.95 11.99
CA GLY A 136 -9.98 0.33 11.55
C GLY A 136 -8.78 0.25 10.62
N LYS A 137 -8.41 -0.93 10.09
CA LYS A 137 -7.30 -1.05 9.13
C LYS A 137 -7.79 -0.74 7.71
N PHE A 138 -7.00 -0.02 6.93
CA PHE A 138 -7.30 0.25 5.51
C PHE A 138 -7.51 -1.04 4.71
N LEU A 139 -8.61 -1.09 3.98
CA LEU A 139 -8.99 -2.22 3.14
C LEU A 139 -8.66 -1.91 1.66
N LYS A 140 -7.35 -1.90 1.33
CA LYS A 140 -6.84 -1.61 -0.02
C LYS A 140 -7.44 -2.53 -1.10
N ALA A 141 -7.84 -3.76 -0.73
CA ALA A 141 -8.52 -4.66 -1.65
C ALA A 141 -9.80 -4.03 -2.20
N LYS A 142 -10.60 -3.37 -1.35
CA LYS A 142 -11.83 -2.71 -1.76
C LYS A 142 -11.58 -1.48 -2.65
N LEU A 143 -10.48 -0.75 -2.41
CA LEU A 143 -10.07 0.33 -3.32
C LEU A 143 -9.73 -0.21 -4.71
N ARG A 144 -9.04 -1.36 -4.80
CA ARG A 144 -8.71 -2.00 -6.10
C ARG A 144 -9.95 -2.55 -6.80
N GLU A 145 -10.90 -3.12 -6.05
CA GLU A 145 -12.18 -3.60 -6.60
C GLU A 145 -13.00 -2.47 -7.21
N ASN A 146 -13.00 -1.30 -6.57
CA ASN A 146 -13.76 -0.12 -6.99
C ASN A 146 -12.93 0.83 -7.87
N ILE A 147 -11.79 0.38 -8.41
CA ILE A 147 -10.84 1.26 -9.10
C ILE A 147 -11.45 2.01 -10.29
N GLN A 148 -12.36 1.39 -11.03
CA GLN A 148 -13.04 2.02 -12.18
C GLN A 148 -13.95 3.17 -11.76
N GLU A 149 -14.55 3.09 -10.59
CA GLU A 149 -15.38 4.15 -10.02
C GLU A 149 -14.52 5.28 -9.46
N ILE A 150 -13.44 4.92 -8.75
CA ILE A 150 -12.52 5.86 -8.09
C ILE A 150 -11.63 6.59 -9.11
N TYR A 151 -11.21 5.90 -10.17
CA TYR A 151 -10.30 6.40 -11.19
C TYR A 151 -10.76 6.01 -12.60
N PRO A 152 -11.86 6.66 -13.11
CA PRO A 152 -12.48 6.31 -14.40
C PRO A 152 -11.56 6.46 -15.62
N GLN A 153 -10.53 7.31 -15.54
CA GLN A 153 -9.54 7.51 -16.59
C GLN A 153 -8.53 6.38 -16.73
N LEU A 154 -8.55 5.38 -15.82
CA LEU A 154 -7.70 4.21 -15.94
C LEU A 154 -8.09 3.40 -17.18
N THR A 155 -7.26 3.48 -18.22
CA THR A 155 -7.39 2.65 -19.42
C THR A 155 -6.56 1.40 -19.25
N PHE A 156 -7.22 0.26 -19.17
CA PHE A 156 -6.55 -1.04 -19.30
C PHE A 156 -6.14 -1.21 -20.77
N GLY A 157 -4.84 -1.11 -21.04
CA GLY A 157 -4.29 -1.38 -22.36
C GLY A 157 -4.25 -2.87 -22.67
#